data_dc56e62d12880dd5164cfbf099fd6178
#
_entry.id   dc56e62d12880dd5164cfbf099fd6178
#
_cell.length_a   1.000
_cell.length_b   1.000
_cell.length_c   1.000
_cell.angle_alpha   90.00
_cell.angle_beta   90.00
_cell.angle_gamma   90.00
#
_symmetry.space_group_name_H-M   'P 1'
#
loop_
_entity.id
_entity.type
_entity.pdbx_description
1 polymer ?
#
loop_
_entity_poly.entity_id
_entity_poly.type
_entity_poly.pdbx_seq_one_letter_code
_entity_poly.pdbx_strand_id
1 'polypeptide(L)'
;YLCACPHFRFDDLGFEKTFYTAIEKIKGTTQMVVKADYLCDTDSMNPIIGITVIRIIQELCSNSIKYSKGTKIQVTIKQDKQNELLILYSDNGEGYDLNKPTDCTKNNTGFGLNMMRERIALLQGKMEVCYKDGELSYTIRIPLDTQKI
;
A
#
# COMPACT_ATOMS: atom_id res chain seq x y z
N TYR A 1 -5.80 12.15 18.35
CA TYR A 1 -5.48 12.01 18.17
C TYR A 1 -4.70 11.46 17.53
N LEU A 2 -4.70 11.23 17.21
CA LEU A 2 -3.98 10.69 16.41
C LEU A 2 -2.69 11.07 16.43
N CYS A 3 -2.65 12.11 16.47
CA CYS A 3 -1.53 12.68 16.61
C CYS A 3 -0.75 12.07 17.50
N ALA A 4 -1.29 11.72 18.36
CA ALA A 4 -0.57 11.11 19.29
C ALA A 4 -0.14 9.77 18.92
N CYS A 5 -0.20 9.43 17.72
CA CYS A 5 0.26 8.13 17.37
C CYS A 5 1.73 8.07 17.35
N PRO A 6 2.38 7.65 18.40
CA PRO A 6 3.82 7.59 18.42
C PRO A 6 4.37 6.57 17.46
N HIS A 7 3.54 5.69 16.95
CA HIS A 7 4.05 4.72 16.03
C HIS A 7 4.42 5.29 14.68
N PHE A 8 4.10 6.53 14.43
CA PHE A 8 4.50 7.16 13.18
C PHE A 8 5.69 8.08 13.36
N ARG A 9 6.43 7.86 14.40
CA ARG A 9 7.63 8.65 14.64
C ARG A 9 8.79 8.04 13.90
N PHE A 10 8.91 8.36 12.63
CA PHE A 10 9.95 7.81 11.80
C PHE A 10 11.34 8.22 12.25
N ASP A 11 11.44 9.33 12.94
CA ASP A 11 12.72 9.79 13.45
C ASP A 11 13.37 8.78 14.37
N ASP A 12 12.54 8.10 15.17
CA ASP A 12 13.05 7.16 16.16
C ASP A 12 13.15 5.76 15.63
N LEU A 13 12.18 5.34 14.82
CA LEU A 13 12.07 3.96 14.44
C LEU A 13 12.54 3.64 13.03
N GLY A 14 12.55 4.64 12.15
CA GLY A 14 12.81 4.41 10.76
C GLY A 14 11.60 3.86 10.03
N PHE A 15 11.58 4.04 8.74
CA PHE A 15 10.42 3.64 7.96
C PHE A 15 10.31 2.12 7.86
N GLU A 16 11.43 1.43 7.70
CA GLU A 16 11.40 -0.03 7.58
C GLU A 16 10.72 -0.67 8.79
N LYS A 17 11.10 -0.22 9.98
CA LYS A 17 10.53 -0.77 11.19
C LYS A 17 9.04 -0.46 11.32
N THR A 18 8.67 0.74 10.94
CA THR A 18 7.26 1.15 10.96
C THR A 18 6.45 0.31 9.98
N PHE A 19 7.01 0.04 8.80
CA PHE A 19 6.38 -0.81 7.81
C PHE A 19 6.14 -2.21 8.37
N TYR A 20 7.16 -2.84 8.93
CA TYR A 20 7.00 -4.19 9.45
C TYR A 20 6.06 -4.23 10.65
N THR A 21 6.05 -3.18 11.46
CA THR A 21 5.10 -3.11 12.57
C THR A 21 3.66 -3.10 12.05
N ALA A 22 3.41 -2.32 11.00
CA ALA A 22 2.07 -2.30 10.39
C ALA A 22 1.70 -3.65 9.81
N ILE A 23 2.66 -4.33 9.17
CA ILE A 23 2.42 -5.65 8.61
C ILE A 23 2.05 -6.65 9.71
N GLU A 24 2.77 -6.61 10.84
CA GLU A 24 2.46 -7.53 11.94
C GLU A 24 1.07 -7.29 12.51
N LYS A 25 0.64 -6.04 12.57
CA LYS A 25 -0.72 -5.76 13.02
C LYS A 25 -1.76 -6.32 12.05
N ILE A 26 -1.48 -6.20 10.76
CA ILE A 26 -2.38 -6.74 9.76
C ILE A 26 -2.47 -8.25 9.87
N LYS A 27 -1.33 -8.92 10.07
CA LYS A 27 -1.32 -10.36 10.24
C LYS A 27 -2.21 -10.81 11.40
N GLY A 28 -2.30 -10.00 12.43
CA GLY A 28 -3.14 -10.32 13.59
C GLY A 28 -4.63 -10.21 13.33
N THR A 29 -5.04 -9.64 12.20
CA THR A 29 -6.46 -9.45 11.89
C THR A 29 -7.00 -10.44 10.88
N THR A 30 -6.19 -11.35 10.36
CA THR A 30 -6.61 -12.21 9.26
C THR A 30 -5.91 -13.54 9.33
N GLN A 31 -6.53 -14.56 8.76
CA GLN A 31 -5.90 -15.85 8.61
C GLN A 31 -5.18 -15.98 7.27
N MET A 32 -5.27 -14.96 6.42
CA MET A 32 -4.50 -14.95 5.19
C MET A 32 -3.01 -14.91 5.52
N VAL A 33 -2.21 -15.52 4.65
CA VAL A 33 -0.76 -15.45 4.77
C VAL A 33 -0.31 -14.12 4.18
N VAL A 34 0.31 -13.29 4.99
CA VAL A 34 0.79 -11.98 4.56
C VAL A 34 2.30 -12.01 4.53
N LYS A 35 2.88 -11.80 3.35
CA LYS A 35 4.33 -11.73 3.20
C LYS A 35 4.72 -10.31 2.83
N ALA A 36 5.82 -9.84 3.38
CA ALA A 36 6.27 -8.48 3.16
C ALA A 36 7.78 -8.42 3.04
N ASP A 37 8.25 -7.64 2.09
CA ASP A 37 9.69 -7.44 1.88
C ASP A 37 9.97 -5.96 1.76
N TYR A 38 11.04 -5.53 2.38
CA TYR A 38 11.49 -4.15 2.31
C TYR A 38 12.89 -4.12 1.69
N LEU A 39 12.99 -3.59 0.49
CA LEU A 39 14.21 -3.63 -0.31
C LEU A 39 14.70 -2.23 -0.68
N CYS A 40 14.65 -1.32 0.28
CA CYS A 40 15.17 0.03 0.10
C CYS A 40 16.47 0.18 0.87
N ASP A 41 17.37 0.98 0.33
CA ASP A 41 18.67 1.20 0.95
C ASP A 41 18.62 2.23 2.08
N THR A 42 17.61 3.05 2.12
CA THR A 42 17.58 4.14 3.09
C THR A 42 16.35 4.08 3.96
N ASP A 43 16.52 4.40 5.22
CA ASP A 43 15.42 4.59 6.14
C ASP A 43 14.99 6.05 6.18
N SER A 44 15.74 6.91 5.52
CA SER A 44 15.45 8.34 5.52
C SER A 44 14.39 8.61 4.47
N MET A 45 13.20 8.90 4.93
CA MET A 45 12.08 9.14 4.03
C MET A 45 11.28 10.31 4.56
N ASN A 46 10.78 11.13 3.65
CA ASN A 46 9.87 12.20 4.02
C ASN A 46 8.71 11.60 4.81
N PRO A 47 8.42 12.11 6.01
CA PRO A 47 7.35 11.53 6.83
C PRO A 47 5.99 11.51 6.14
N ILE A 48 5.70 12.49 5.30
CA ILE A 48 4.42 12.52 4.59
C ILE A 48 4.32 11.35 3.63
N ILE A 49 5.41 11.06 2.92
CA ILE A 49 5.45 9.91 2.04
C ILE A 49 5.29 8.63 2.84
N GLY A 50 6.04 8.51 3.94
CA GLY A 50 5.99 7.31 4.76
C GLY A 50 4.61 7.03 5.31
N ILE A 51 3.97 8.04 5.88
CA ILE A 51 2.63 7.89 6.43
C ILE A 51 1.64 7.50 5.34
N THR A 52 1.75 8.15 4.19
CA THR A 52 0.85 7.87 3.07
C THR A 52 1.02 6.43 2.59
N VAL A 53 2.26 5.97 2.46
CA VAL A 53 2.53 4.61 2.03
C VAL A 53 1.94 3.59 3.00
N ILE A 54 2.12 3.82 4.30
CA ILE A 54 1.55 2.91 5.29
C ILE A 54 0.03 2.86 5.17
N ARG A 55 -0.61 4.02 5.01
CA ARG A 55 -2.07 4.05 4.88
C ARG A 55 -2.54 3.35 3.61
N ILE A 56 -1.81 3.50 2.52
CA ILE A 56 -2.14 2.81 1.28
C ILE A 56 -2.08 1.30 1.48
N ILE A 57 -1.02 0.82 2.12
CA ILE A 57 -0.85 -0.60 2.36
C ILE A 57 -1.96 -1.13 3.26
N GLN A 58 -2.30 -0.39 4.30
CA GLN A 58 -3.38 -0.77 5.21
C GLN A 58 -4.71 -0.86 4.46
N GLU A 59 -4.96 0.09 3.57
CA GLU A 59 -6.20 0.09 2.80
C GLU A 59 -6.26 -1.08 1.82
N LEU A 60 -5.17 -1.35 1.13
CA LEU A 60 -5.11 -2.48 0.19
C LEU A 60 -5.30 -3.80 0.92
N CYS A 61 -4.64 -3.97 2.05
CA CYS A 61 -4.78 -5.20 2.82
C CYS A 61 -6.19 -5.35 3.37
N SER A 62 -6.77 -4.27 3.86
CA SER A 62 -8.13 -4.30 4.37
C SER A 62 -9.11 -4.73 3.28
N ASN A 63 -8.94 -4.19 2.07
CA ASN A 63 -9.80 -4.57 0.96
C ASN A 63 -9.65 -6.04 0.60
N SER A 64 -8.40 -6.53 0.56
CA SER A 64 -8.18 -7.94 0.25
C SER A 64 -8.80 -8.85 1.30
N ILE A 65 -8.63 -8.50 2.56
CA ILE A 65 -9.17 -9.31 3.66
C ILE A 65 -10.69 -9.34 3.59
N LYS A 66 -11.31 -8.22 3.27
CA LYS A 66 -12.78 -8.16 3.25
C LYS A 66 -13.40 -8.73 2.00
N TYR A 67 -12.75 -8.58 0.86
CA TYR A 67 -13.43 -8.81 -0.43
C TYR A 67 -12.78 -9.82 -1.34
N SER A 68 -11.51 -10.12 -1.19
CA SER A 68 -10.85 -10.93 -2.21
C SER A 68 -11.14 -12.42 -2.12
N LYS A 69 -11.45 -12.91 -0.94
CA LYS A 69 -11.66 -14.34 -0.68
C LYS A 69 -10.40 -15.15 -0.99
N GLY A 70 -9.25 -14.50 -0.96
CA GLY A 70 -7.99 -15.18 -1.20
C GLY A 70 -7.38 -15.70 0.08
N THR A 71 -6.20 -16.28 -0.06
CA THR A 71 -5.47 -16.86 1.07
C THR A 71 -4.11 -16.21 1.29
N LYS A 72 -3.68 -15.35 0.37
CA LYS A 72 -2.31 -14.85 0.41
C LYS A 72 -2.22 -13.40 -0.05
N ILE A 73 -1.44 -12.62 0.67
CA ILE A 73 -1.12 -11.24 0.31
C ILE A 73 0.40 -11.11 0.26
N GLN A 74 0.89 -10.40 -0.74
CA GLN A 74 2.32 -10.11 -0.87
C GLN A 74 2.51 -8.61 -1.01
N VAL A 75 3.39 -8.02 -0.20
CA VAL A 75 3.72 -6.59 -0.27
C VAL A 75 5.22 -6.45 -0.38
N THR A 76 5.68 -5.69 -1.36
CA THR A 76 7.10 -5.41 -1.52
C THR A 76 7.31 -3.91 -1.69
N ILE A 77 8.25 -3.34 -0.97
CA ILE A 77 8.64 -1.95 -1.12
C ILE A 77 10.07 -1.93 -1.62
N LYS A 78 10.30 -1.26 -2.74
CA LYS A 78 11.60 -1.12 -3.37
C LYS A 78 11.89 0.34 -3.67
N GLN A 79 13.14 0.62 -3.92
CA GLN A 79 13.54 1.91 -4.45
C GLN A 79 14.28 1.64 -5.75
N ASP A 80 13.84 2.24 -6.84
CA ASP A 80 14.48 1.98 -8.12
C ASP A 80 15.61 2.99 -8.39
N LYS A 81 16.29 2.81 -9.50
CA LYS A 81 17.46 3.62 -9.84
C LYS A 81 17.12 5.07 -10.15
N GLN A 82 15.86 5.34 -10.43
CA GLN A 82 15.42 6.69 -10.74
C GLN A 82 14.93 7.43 -9.51
N ASN A 83 15.23 6.88 -8.34
CA ASN A 83 14.84 7.44 -7.07
C ASN A 83 13.33 7.53 -6.91
N GLU A 84 12.66 6.50 -7.36
CA GLU A 84 11.23 6.33 -7.13
C GLU A 84 11.01 5.22 -6.12
N LEU A 85 10.06 5.43 -5.24
CA LEU A 85 9.60 4.38 -4.35
C LEU A 85 8.60 3.54 -5.11
N LEU A 86 8.81 2.23 -5.10
CA LEU A 86 7.97 1.29 -5.82
C LEU A 86 7.29 0.39 -4.80
N ILE A 87 5.97 0.40 -4.81
CA ILE A 87 5.17 -0.46 -3.93
C ILE A 87 4.49 -1.49 -4.80
N LEU A 88 4.79 -2.76 -4.55
CA LEU A 88 4.19 -3.86 -5.28
C LEU A 88 3.29 -4.62 -4.31
N TYR A 89 2.03 -4.75 -4.67
CA TYR A 89 1.05 -5.41 -3.82
C TYR A 89 0.28 -6.42 -4.65
N SER A 90 0.03 -7.59 -4.10
CA SER A 90 -0.80 -8.57 -4.79
C SER A 90 -1.53 -9.46 -3.81
N ASP A 91 -2.67 -9.99 -4.25
CA ASP A 91 -3.34 -11.06 -3.54
C ASP A 91 -3.85 -12.09 -4.55
N ASN A 92 -4.09 -13.30 -4.07
CA ASN A 92 -4.52 -14.41 -4.91
C ASN A 92 -6.02 -14.68 -4.84
N GLY A 93 -6.79 -13.67 -4.44
CA GLY A 93 -8.23 -13.84 -4.34
C GLY A 93 -8.94 -13.73 -5.68
N GLU A 94 -10.27 -13.71 -5.60
CA GLU A 94 -11.06 -13.57 -6.81
C GLU A 94 -10.87 -12.21 -7.46
N GLY A 95 -10.51 -11.24 -6.65
CA GLY A 95 -10.43 -9.89 -7.12
C GLY A 95 -11.80 -9.31 -7.38
N TYR A 96 -11.80 -8.13 -7.90
CA TYR A 96 -13.01 -7.51 -8.42
C TYR A 96 -12.61 -6.88 -9.73
N ASP A 97 -13.53 -6.90 -10.67
CA ASP A 97 -13.22 -6.44 -12.01
C ASP A 97 -13.17 -4.92 -12.05
N LEU A 98 -11.97 -4.42 -12.10
CA LEU A 98 -11.76 -2.97 -12.11
C LEU A 98 -12.11 -2.33 -13.43
N ASN A 99 -12.36 -3.17 -14.45
CA ASN A 99 -12.83 -2.68 -15.73
C ASN A 99 -14.34 -2.53 -15.76
N LYS A 100 -15.02 -2.95 -14.72
CA LYS A 100 -16.46 -2.78 -14.60
C LYS A 100 -16.76 -1.62 -13.67
N PRO A 101 -17.08 -0.46 -14.20
CA PRO A 101 -17.33 0.70 -13.34
C PRO A 101 -18.39 0.48 -12.30
N THR A 102 -19.38 -0.36 -12.62
CA THR A 102 -20.46 -0.59 -11.69
C THR A 102 -20.00 -1.28 -10.41
N ASP A 103 -19.04 -2.18 -10.51
CA ASP A 103 -18.56 -2.87 -9.32
C ASP A 103 -17.79 -1.92 -8.41
N CYS A 104 -17.02 -1.04 -9.01
CA CYS A 104 -16.24 -0.09 -8.25
C CYS A 104 -17.09 1.02 -7.64
N THR A 105 -18.20 1.37 -8.27
CA THR A 105 -19.00 2.48 -7.80
C THR A 105 -20.09 2.08 -6.81
N LYS A 106 -20.44 0.81 -6.76
CA LYS A 106 -21.54 0.38 -5.93
C LYS A 106 -21.16 0.06 -4.50
N ASN A 107 -19.91 -0.09 -4.23
CA ASN A 107 -19.49 -0.45 -2.88
C ASN A 107 -18.36 0.45 -2.45
N ASN A 108 -18.01 0.33 -1.18
CA ASN A 108 -16.97 1.17 -0.62
C ASN A 108 -15.60 0.90 -1.22
N THR A 109 -15.43 -0.23 -1.86
CA THR A 109 -14.16 -0.58 -2.46
C THR A 109 -13.77 0.41 -3.55
N GLY A 110 -14.73 0.74 -4.43
CA GLY A 110 -14.45 1.72 -5.47
C GLY A 110 -14.13 3.08 -4.91
N PHE A 111 -14.84 3.46 -3.86
CA PHE A 111 -14.59 4.72 -3.20
C PHE A 111 -13.19 4.74 -2.59
N GLY A 112 -12.80 3.66 -1.94
CA GLY A 112 -11.46 3.57 -1.37
C GLY A 112 -10.37 3.68 -2.41
N LEU A 113 -10.56 3.07 -3.58
CA LEU A 113 -9.59 3.16 -4.66
C LEU A 113 -9.44 4.59 -5.16
N ASN A 114 -10.54 5.32 -5.28
CA ASN A 114 -10.47 6.70 -5.73
C ASN A 114 -9.70 7.55 -4.73
N MET A 115 -9.91 7.35 -3.46
CA MET A 115 -9.17 8.09 -2.45
C MET A 115 -7.70 7.75 -2.48
N MET A 116 -7.37 6.49 -2.70
CA MET A 116 -5.97 6.10 -2.84
C MET A 116 -5.31 6.78 -4.03
N ARG A 117 -6.01 6.80 -5.17
CA ARG A 117 -5.48 7.46 -6.37
C ARG A 117 -5.23 8.94 -6.11
N GLU A 118 -6.14 9.58 -5.39
CA GLU A 118 -5.98 10.99 -5.07
C GLU A 118 -4.77 11.22 -4.16
N ARG A 119 -4.60 10.38 -3.15
CA ARG A 119 -3.44 10.50 -2.27
C ARG A 119 -2.14 10.30 -3.01
N ILE A 120 -2.10 9.31 -3.89
CA ILE A 120 -0.93 9.02 -4.69
C ILE A 120 -0.63 10.18 -5.64
N ALA A 121 -1.67 10.74 -6.25
CA ALA A 121 -1.52 11.87 -7.16
C ALA A 121 -0.98 13.09 -6.46
N LEU A 122 -1.38 13.32 -5.21
CA LEU A 122 -0.85 14.43 -4.44
C LEU A 122 0.66 14.31 -4.21
N LEU A 123 1.18 13.09 -4.22
CA LEU A 123 2.61 12.86 -4.13
C LEU A 123 3.25 12.73 -5.50
N GLN A 124 2.53 13.08 -6.55
CA GLN A 124 2.99 13.00 -7.93
C GLN A 124 3.31 11.57 -8.35
N GLY A 125 2.64 10.64 -7.72
CA GLY A 125 2.83 9.22 -8.01
C GLY A 125 1.80 8.71 -8.98
N LYS A 126 1.95 7.42 -9.32
CA LYS A 126 1.06 6.72 -10.24
C LYS A 126 0.70 5.36 -9.68
N MET A 127 -0.49 4.88 -10.01
CA MET A 127 -0.94 3.58 -9.59
C MET A 127 -1.50 2.82 -10.78
N GLU A 128 -1.04 1.61 -10.96
CA GLU A 128 -1.54 0.69 -11.97
C GLU A 128 -2.12 -0.53 -11.27
N VAL A 129 -3.23 -1.02 -11.79
CA VAL A 129 -3.93 -2.16 -11.21
C VAL A 129 -4.16 -3.19 -12.31
N CYS A 130 -3.92 -4.44 -11.98
CA CYS A 130 -4.07 -5.52 -12.95
C CYS A 130 -4.64 -6.75 -12.25
N TYR A 131 -5.63 -7.37 -12.88
CA TYR A 131 -6.12 -8.66 -12.41
C TYR A 131 -5.91 -9.67 -13.54
N LYS A 132 -5.09 -10.66 -13.26
CA LYS A 132 -4.74 -11.65 -14.28
C LYS A 132 -4.40 -12.96 -13.60
N ASP A 133 -4.91 -14.05 -14.18
CA ASP A 133 -4.60 -15.41 -13.74
C ASP A 133 -4.84 -15.63 -12.25
N GLY A 134 -5.91 -15.07 -11.75
CA GLY A 134 -6.27 -15.27 -10.35
C GLY A 134 -5.46 -14.45 -9.39
N GLU A 135 -4.80 -13.42 -9.87
CA GLU A 135 -4.01 -12.55 -9.00
C GLU A 135 -4.35 -11.10 -9.29
N LEU A 136 -4.71 -10.36 -8.23
CA LEU A 136 -4.91 -8.92 -8.30
C LEU A 136 -3.62 -8.25 -7.85
N SER A 137 -3.08 -7.36 -8.67
CA SER A 137 -1.84 -6.70 -8.33
C SER A 137 -1.93 -5.19 -8.52
N TYR A 138 -1.23 -4.48 -7.66
CA TYR A 138 -1.11 -3.03 -7.72
C TYR A 138 0.36 -2.68 -7.83
N THR A 139 0.68 -1.76 -8.72
CA THR A 139 2.02 -1.21 -8.83
C THR A 139 1.91 0.29 -8.60
N ILE A 140 2.55 0.78 -7.56
CA ILE A 140 2.48 2.19 -7.18
C ILE A 140 3.89 2.76 -7.21
N ARG A 141 4.05 3.91 -7.90
CA ARG A 141 5.34 4.58 -8.02
C ARG A 141 5.21 5.97 -7.44
N ILE A 142 6.11 6.32 -6.55
CA ILE A 142 6.11 7.64 -5.91
C ILE A 142 7.50 8.25 -6.05
N PRO A 143 7.64 9.39 -6.75
CA PRO A 143 8.96 10.01 -6.87
C PRO A 143 9.40 10.57 -5.53
N LEU A 144 10.63 10.27 -5.17
CA LEU A 144 11.17 10.71 -3.89
C LEU A 144 11.80 12.08 -3.97
N ASP A 145 12.37 12.42 -5.11
CA ASP A 145 13.05 13.70 -5.26
C ASP A 145 12.13 14.92 -5.20
N THR A 146 10.94 14.78 -5.77
CA THR A 146 10.02 15.91 -5.83
C THR A 146 9.38 16.22 -4.49
N GLN A 147 9.62 15.40 -3.49
CA GLN A 147 9.01 15.55 -2.17
C GLN A 147 9.96 16.16 -1.15
N LYS A 148 11.00 16.80 -1.60
CA LYS A 148 12.05 17.31 -0.70
C LYS A 148 11.79 18.70 -0.15
N ILE A 149 10.66 19.14 -0.04
CA ILE A 149 10.43 20.52 0.42
C ILE A 149 10.19 20.59 1.91
#